data_b17d8f1d893b40b8ac22c456c0dc2f0e
#
_entry.id   b17d8f1d893b40b8ac22c456c0dc2f0e
#
_cell.length_a   1.000
_cell.length_b   1.000
_cell.length_c   1.000
_cell.angle_alpha   90.00
_cell.angle_beta   90.00
_cell.angle_gamma   90.00
#
_symmetry.space_group_name_H-M   'P 1'
#
loop_
_entity.id
_entity.type
_entity.pdbx_description
1 polymer ?
#
loop_
_entity_poly.entity_id
_entity_poly.type
_entity_poly.pdbx_seq_one_letter_code
_entity_poly.pdbx_strand_id
1 'polypeptide(L)'
;MILDHINLGLEKGHILAILGPNGIGKTTLLKCMIGLLPWKRGQTLLNGQNIARMKPADIWKTISYIPQSHGFAFSYTGLEMVMLGRSSHMGTFQQPGAREIEMAERMMEKVGITRLAYKDCNRMSGGELQMVLIARALINEPQLIILDEPETGLDFHNQILVLDMVKRLSHEEGISAIMNTHYPTNAMSVSDEAFMMNHKGHFFYGPTAEVLTEENISQSFDVRVLVSDLVDNGRHVRSIIPVALTAN
;
A
#
# COMPACT_ATOMS: atom_id res chain seq x y z
N MET A 1 -22.19 -8.61 -9.27
CA MET A 1 -21.77 -7.42 -8.52
C MET A 1 -20.49 -7.82 -7.83
N ILE A 2 -19.37 -7.11 -8.02
CA ILE A 2 -18.06 -7.58 -7.55
C ILE A 2 -17.88 -7.26 -6.05
N LEU A 3 -18.46 -6.16 -5.57
CA LEU A 3 -18.35 -5.68 -4.20
C LEU A 3 -19.75 -5.43 -3.65
N ASP A 4 -20.12 -6.10 -2.55
CA ASP A 4 -21.44 -5.99 -1.94
C ASP A 4 -21.34 -6.03 -0.42
N HIS A 5 -22.10 -5.18 0.27
CA HIS A 5 -22.21 -5.10 1.74
C HIS A 5 -20.85 -4.95 2.49
N ILE A 6 -19.84 -4.30 1.86
CA ILE A 6 -18.55 -4.07 2.50
C ILE A 6 -18.69 -2.94 3.52
N ASN A 7 -18.26 -3.22 4.75
CA ASN A 7 -18.13 -2.24 5.81
C ASN A 7 -16.80 -2.47 6.51
N LEU A 8 -15.91 -1.50 6.40
CA LEU A 8 -14.58 -1.56 6.99
C LEU A 8 -14.14 -0.16 7.46
N GLY A 9 -13.24 -0.11 8.40
CA GLY A 9 -12.62 1.11 8.91
C GLY A 9 -11.10 0.96 8.94
N LEU A 10 -10.40 2.03 9.22
CA LEU A 10 -8.98 2.05 9.50
C LEU A 10 -8.71 3.12 10.54
N GLU A 11 -8.10 2.74 11.64
CA GLU A 11 -7.69 3.66 12.68
C GLU A 11 -6.41 4.41 12.29
N LYS A 12 -6.22 5.58 12.88
CA LYS A 12 -5.04 6.40 12.61
C LYS A 12 -3.77 5.66 13.06
N GLY A 13 -2.77 5.62 12.20
CA GLY A 13 -1.51 4.96 12.47
C GLY A 13 -1.56 3.44 12.36
N HIS A 14 -2.66 2.87 11.85
CA HIS A 14 -2.79 1.43 11.59
C HIS A 14 -2.56 1.09 10.12
N ILE A 15 -2.26 -0.17 9.87
CA ILE A 15 -2.08 -0.77 8.55
C ILE A 15 -3.22 -1.75 8.28
N LEU A 16 -3.98 -1.50 7.22
CA LEU A 16 -4.99 -2.42 6.69
C LEU A 16 -4.42 -3.16 5.48
N ALA A 17 -4.34 -4.47 5.54
CA ALA A 17 -4.05 -5.30 4.37
C ALA A 17 -5.34 -5.70 3.65
N ILE A 18 -5.38 -5.51 2.33
CA ILE A 18 -6.45 -5.99 1.46
C ILE A 18 -5.93 -7.20 0.69
N LEU A 19 -6.56 -8.37 0.89
CA LEU A 19 -6.12 -9.65 0.34
C LEU A 19 -7.20 -10.30 -0.50
N GLY A 20 -6.78 -11.24 -1.32
CA GLY A 20 -7.64 -12.10 -2.13
C GLY A 20 -6.98 -12.44 -3.46
N PRO A 21 -7.53 -13.42 -4.20
CA PRO A 21 -7.01 -13.84 -5.50
C PRO A 21 -6.96 -12.71 -6.53
N ASN A 22 -6.18 -12.91 -7.58
CA ASN A 22 -6.12 -11.96 -8.69
C ASN A 22 -7.48 -11.87 -9.40
N GLY A 23 -7.84 -10.65 -9.82
CA GLY A 23 -9.11 -10.41 -10.51
C GLY A 23 -10.34 -10.32 -9.61
N ILE A 24 -10.24 -10.53 -8.27
CA ILE A 24 -11.36 -10.51 -7.34
C ILE A 24 -11.97 -9.10 -7.12
N GLY A 25 -11.24 -8.04 -7.50
CA GLY A 25 -11.74 -6.68 -7.35
C GLY A 25 -11.01 -5.81 -6.33
N LYS A 26 -9.85 -6.24 -5.80
CA LYS A 26 -9.05 -5.49 -4.82
C LYS A 26 -8.73 -4.06 -5.28
N THR A 27 -8.14 -3.90 -6.46
CA THR A 27 -7.83 -2.57 -7.03
C THR A 27 -9.09 -1.75 -7.29
N THR A 28 -10.22 -2.41 -7.65
CA THR A 28 -11.52 -1.73 -7.78
C THR A 28 -12.00 -1.19 -6.43
N LEU A 29 -11.89 -1.99 -5.38
CA LEU A 29 -12.20 -1.58 -4.00
C LEU A 29 -11.36 -0.37 -3.60
N LEU A 30 -10.04 -0.42 -3.78
CA LEU A 30 -9.15 0.71 -3.50
C LEU A 30 -9.58 1.97 -4.26
N LYS A 31 -9.83 1.86 -5.57
CA LYS A 31 -10.27 3.01 -6.39
C LYS A 31 -11.60 3.59 -5.93
N CYS A 32 -12.53 2.77 -5.47
CA CYS A 32 -13.79 3.26 -4.88
C CYS A 32 -13.54 3.94 -3.53
N MET A 33 -12.67 3.37 -2.67
CA MET A 33 -12.35 3.93 -1.36
C MET A 33 -11.74 5.33 -1.45
N ILE A 34 -10.90 5.59 -2.46
CA ILE A 34 -10.26 6.90 -2.67
C ILE A 34 -11.03 7.85 -3.60
N GLY A 35 -12.24 7.46 -4.01
CA GLY A 35 -13.10 8.30 -4.83
C GLY A 35 -12.74 8.38 -6.32
N LEU A 36 -11.80 7.55 -6.81
CA LEU A 36 -11.49 7.43 -8.24
C LEU A 36 -12.58 6.71 -9.03
N LEU A 37 -13.34 5.84 -8.36
CA LEU A 37 -14.53 5.21 -8.92
C LEU A 37 -15.71 5.48 -7.98
N PRO A 38 -16.91 5.78 -8.50
CA PRO A 38 -18.08 6.02 -7.67
C PRO A 38 -18.62 4.71 -7.10
N TRP A 39 -19.04 4.73 -5.84
CA TRP A 39 -19.88 3.67 -5.28
C TRP A 39 -21.26 3.69 -5.94
N LYS A 40 -21.79 2.51 -6.27
CA LYS A 40 -23.20 2.40 -6.67
C LYS A 40 -24.14 2.64 -5.48
N ARG A 41 -23.75 2.17 -4.30
CA ARG A 41 -24.43 2.38 -3.00
C ARG A 41 -23.36 2.45 -1.92
N GLY A 42 -23.64 3.16 -0.83
CA GLY A 42 -22.68 3.38 0.25
C GLY A 42 -21.83 4.63 0.04
N GLN A 43 -20.78 4.75 0.84
CA GLN A 43 -19.89 5.91 0.84
C GLN A 43 -18.56 5.58 1.48
N THR A 44 -17.52 6.36 1.18
CA THR A 44 -16.27 6.39 1.94
C THR A 44 -16.24 7.68 2.76
N LEU A 45 -15.86 7.54 4.03
CA LEU A 45 -15.61 8.67 4.91
C LEU A 45 -14.11 8.83 5.13
N LEU A 46 -13.58 10.01 4.88
CA LEU A 46 -12.22 10.42 5.20
C LEU A 46 -12.29 11.44 6.33
N ASN A 47 -11.77 11.10 7.50
CA ASN A 47 -11.90 11.93 8.70
C ASN A 47 -13.35 12.37 8.99
N GLY A 48 -14.32 11.46 8.82
CA GLY A 48 -15.75 11.71 9.03
C GLY A 48 -16.45 12.45 7.89
N GLN A 49 -15.75 12.90 6.86
CA GLN A 49 -16.32 13.57 5.69
C GLN A 49 -16.49 12.62 4.51
N ASN A 50 -17.64 12.67 3.84
CA ASN A 50 -17.87 11.88 2.64
C ASN A 50 -16.95 12.34 1.51
N ILE A 51 -16.08 11.45 1.05
CA ILE A 51 -15.05 11.72 0.03
C ILE A 51 -15.67 12.21 -1.30
N ALA A 52 -16.88 11.76 -1.65
CA ALA A 52 -17.58 12.21 -2.85
C ALA A 52 -18.02 13.69 -2.80
N ARG A 53 -17.98 14.33 -1.63
CA ARG A 53 -18.29 15.74 -1.42
C ARG A 53 -17.06 16.62 -1.22
N MET A 54 -15.87 16.02 -1.15
CA MET A 54 -14.60 16.72 -0.99
C MET A 54 -14.08 17.21 -2.35
N LYS A 55 -13.29 18.28 -2.32
CA LYS A 55 -12.56 18.71 -3.51
C LYS A 55 -11.40 17.74 -3.78
N PRO A 56 -11.14 17.35 -5.03
CA PRO A 56 -10.02 16.44 -5.36
C PRO A 56 -8.69 16.89 -4.74
N ALA A 57 -8.39 18.19 -4.75
CA ALA A 57 -7.16 18.71 -4.17
C ALA A 57 -7.03 18.43 -2.66
N ASP A 58 -8.14 18.46 -1.90
CA ASP A 58 -8.12 18.19 -0.46
C ASP A 58 -7.97 16.70 -0.16
N ILE A 59 -8.53 15.84 -1.02
CA ILE A 59 -8.31 14.39 -0.96
C ILE A 59 -6.83 14.07 -1.16
N TRP A 60 -6.21 14.58 -2.23
CA TRP A 60 -4.82 14.29 -2.59
C TRP A 60 -3.78 15.01 -1.71
N LYS A 61 -4.17 15.94 -0.85
CA LYS A 61 -3.34 16.44 0.25
C LYS A 61 -3.32 15.48 1.44
N THR A 62 -4.39 14.69 1.61
CA THR A 62 -4.55 13.79 2.75
C THR A 62 -4.11 12.36 2.42
N ILE A 63 -4.36 11.92 1.18
CA ILE A 63 -4.08 10.57 0.70
C ILE A 63 -2.97 10.61 -0.36
N SER A 64 -1.99 9.72 -0.25
CA SER A 64 -1.06 9.42 -1.35
C SER A 64 -1.25 7.99 -1.84
N TYR A 65 -1.31 7.81 -3.16
CA TYR A 65 -1.47 6.51 -3.81
C TYR A 65 -0.20 6.11 -4.56
N ILE A 66 0.28 4.93 -4.26
CA ILE A 66 1.43 4.29 -4.90
C ILE A 66 0.88 3.13 -5.72
N PRO A 67 0.72 3.29 -7.04
CA PRO A 67 0.25 2.21 -7.91
C PRO A 67 1.32 1.13 -8.03
N GLN A 68 0.91 -0.06 -8.44
CA GLN A 68 1.83 -1.09 -8.88
C GLN A 68 2.74 -0.51 -9.97
N SER A 69 4.06 -0.58 -9.76
CA SER A 69 5.03 0.07 -10.63
C SER A 69 5.15 -0.67 -11.96
N HIS A 70 4.83 0.04 -13.03
CA HIS A 70 5.19 -0.34 -14.40
C HIS A 70 6.11 0.75 -14.93
N GLY A 71 7.08 0.40 -15.80
CA GLY A 71 8.08 1.34 -16.31
C GLY A 71 7.51 2.69 -16.78
N PHE A 72 8.31 3.72 -16.68
CA PHE A 72 7.92 5.08 -17.05
C PHE A 72 8.20 5.35 -18.52
N ALA A 73 7.28 6.06 -19.19
CA ALA A 73 7.46 6.50 -20.56
C ALA A 73 8.54 7.59 -20.74
N PHE A 74 8.88 8.28 -19.63
CA PHE A 74 9.89 9.34 -19.60
C PHE A 74 11.01 8.97 -18.64
N SER A 75 12.21 9.46 -18.94
CA SER A 75 13.39 9.29 -18.09
C SER A 75 13.39 10.39 -17.02
N TYR A 76 13.14 10.00 -15.77
CA TYR A 76 13.25 10.87 -14.60
C TYR A 76 14.39 10.37 -13.71
N THR A 77 15.12 11.28 -13.12
CA THR A 77 16.01 10.98 -11.99
C THR A 77 15.19 10.71 -10.72
N GLY A 78 15.78 10.08 -9.72
CA GLY A 78 15.11 9.85 -8.43
C GLY A 78 14.61 11.16 -7.80
N LEU A 79 15.41 12.22 -7.84
CA LEU A 79 15.05 13.53 -7.32
C LEU A 79 13.85 14.12 -8.06
N GLU A 80 13.87 14.13 -9.38
CA GLU A 80 12.74 14.60 -10.21
C GLU A 80 11.48 13.79 -9.94
N MET A 81 11.60 12.47 -9.79
CA MET A 81 10.46 11.61 -9.46
C MET A 81 9.85 11.97 -8.11
N VAL A 82 10.67 12.23 -7.08
CA VAL A 82 10.18 12.65 -5.77
C VAL A 82 9.51 14.02 -5.85
N MET A 83 10.10 14.99 -6.58
CA MET A 83 9.50 16.31 -6.80
C MET A 83 8.13 16.25 -7.48
N LEU A 84 7.88 15.26 -8.37
CA LEU A 84 6.55 15.06 -8.97
C LEU A 84 5.45 14.84 -7.94
N GLY A 85 5.77 14.37 -6.74
CA GLY A 85 4.82 14.28 -5.64
C GLY A 85 4.21 15.63 -5.26
N ARG A 86 4.91 16.74 -5.49
CA ARG A 86 4.45 18.11 -5.20
C ARG A 86 3.50 18.69 -6.25
N SER A 87 3.29 18.01 -7.37
CA SER A 87 2.48 18.53 -8.49
C SER A 87 1.06 18.96 -8.09
N SER A 88 0.44 18.30 -7.10
CA SER A 88 -0.88 18.70 -6.58
C SER A 88 -0.88 20.01 -5.78
N HIS A 89 0.27 20.51 -5.36
CA HIS A 89 0.47 21.76 -4.61
C HIS A 89 0.99 22.89 -5.49
N MET A 90 1.32 22.61 -6.74
CA MET A 90 1.85 23.58 -7.69
C MET A 90 0.78 24.03 -8.67
N GLY A 91 0.86 25.27 -9.10
CA GLY A 91 0.01 25.78 -10.17
C GLY A 91 0.28 25.10 -11.51
N THR A 92 -0.70 25.06 -12.41
CA THR A 92 -0.66 24.33 -13.70
C THR A 92 0.57 24.65 -14.57
N PHE A 93 1.17 25.83 -14.39
CA PHE A 93 2.35 26.30 -15.16
C PHE A 93 3.59 26.56 -14.30
N GLN A 94 3.52 26.18 -13.02
CA GLN A 94 4.63 26.40 -12.10
C GLN A 94 5.68 25.30 -12.26
N GLN A 95 6.94 25.68 -12.53
CA GLN A 95 8.05 24.74 -12.51
C GLN A 95 8.56 24.55 -11.07
N PRO A 96 9.08 23.36 -10.72
CA PRO A 96 9.73 23.14 -9.44
C PRO A 96 10.87 24.11 -9.23
N GLY A 97 10.88 24.79 -8.09
CA GLY A 97 11.94 25.73 -7.70
C GLY A 97 12.89 25.14 -6.66
N ALA A 98 13.78 26.00 -6.12
CA ALA A 98 14.75 25.60 -5.10
C ALA A 98 14.11 24.99 -3.85
N ARG A 99 12.91 25.43 -3.48
CA ARG A 99 12.16 24.90 -2.34
C ARG A 99 11.73 23.45 -2.55
N GLU A 100 11.19 23.12 -3.73
CA GLU A 100 10.77 21.77 -4.07
C GLU A 100 11.94 20.80 -4.15
N ILE A 101 13.09 21.27 -4.64
CA ILE A 101 14.35 20.52 -4.65
C ILE A 101 14.77 20.20 -3.22
N GLU A 102 14.86 21.20 -2.34
CA GLU A 102 15.24 21.03 -0.94
C GLU A 102 14.30 20.07 -0.20
N MET A 103 12.96 20.17 -0.44
CA MET A 103 11.99 19.26 0.15
C MET A 103 12.20 17.82 -0.34
N ALA A 104 12.47 17.62 -1.62
CA ALA A 104 12.71 16.30 -2.19
C ALA A 104 14.02 15.69 -1.65
N GLU A 105 15.09 16.47 -1.56
CA GLU A 105 16.37 16.03 -0.97
C GLU A 105 16.20 15.59 0.48
N ARG A 106 15.53 16.39 1.31
CA ARG A 106 15.21 16.03 2.71
C ARG A 106 14.36 14.75 2.81
N MET A 107 13.39 14.59 1.91
CA MET A 107 12.56 13.37 1.90
C MET A 107 13.39 12.16 1.48
N MET A 108 14.28 12.28 0.50
CA MET A 108 15.18 11.21 0.10
C MET A 108 16.16 10.83 1.22
N GLU A 109 16.64 11.80 1.99
CA GLU A 109 17.45 11.57 3.19
C GLU A 109 16.65 10.82 4.26
N LYS A 110 15.43 11.28 4.57
CA LYS A 110 14.52 10.65 5.54
C LYS A 110 14.22 9.19 5.21
N VAL A 111 14.05 8.88 3.92
CA VAL A 111 13.79 7.51 3.42
C VAL A 111 15.09 6.69 3.27
N GLY A 112 16.26 7.34 3.33
CA GLY A 112 17.57 6.66 3.23
C GLY A 112 17.99 6.33 1.79
N ILE A 113 17.53 7.12 0.81
CA ILE A 113 17.76 6.88 -0.62
C ILE A 113 18.50 8.03 -1.33
N THR A 114 19.20 8.89 -0.63
CA THR A 114 19.94 10.04 -1.19
C THR A 114 20.86 9.66 -2.36
N ARG A 115 21.46 8.44 -2.31
CA ARG A 115 22.31 7.89 -3.40
C ARG A 115 21.58 7.75 -4.73
N LEU A 116 20.24 7.73 -4.73
CA LEU A 116 19.42 7.55 -5.91
C LEU A 116 18.99 8.88 -6.56
N ALA A 117 19.37 10.04 -5.97
CA ALA A 117 18.90 11.35 -6.41
C ALA A 117 19.13 11.60 -7.90
N TYR A 118 20.30 11.26 -8.41
CA TYR A 118 20.68 11.49 -9.81
C TYR A 118 20.66 10.21 -10.67
N LYS A 119 20.21 9.09 -10.12
CA LYS A 119 20.04 7.85 -10.88
C LYS A 119 18.75 7.90 -11.70
N ASP A 120 18.81 7.47 -12.96
CA ASP A 120 17.63 7.32 -13.83
C ASP A 120 16.70 6.23 -13.27
N CYS A 121 15.42 6.54 -13.10
CA CYS A 121 14.41 5.61 -12.57
C CYS A 121 14.28 4.33 -13.43
N ASN A 122 14.46 4.44 -14.75
CA ASN A 122 14.42 3.27 -15.65
C ASN A 122 15.64 2.34 -15.51
N ARG A 123 16.69 2.78 -14.79
CA ARG A 123 17.91 2.00 -14.49
C ARG A 123 17.97 1.53 -13.04
N MET A 124 16.94 1.82 -12.24
CA MET A 124 16.84 1.37 -10.86
C MET A 124 16.42 -0.11 -10.79
N SER A 125 16.85 -0.80 -9.75
CA SER A 125 16.22 -2.07 -9.38
C SER A 125 14.77 -1.84 -8.94
N GLY A 126 13.94 -2.88 -8.95
CA GLY A 126 12.55 -2.77 -8.50
C GLY A 126 12.44 -2.19 -7.09
N GLY A 127 13.29 -2.64 -6.16
CA GLY A 127 13.31 -2.13 -4.79
C GLY A 127 13.76 -0.68 -4.69
N GLU A 128 14.81 -0.26 -5.43
CA GLU A 128 15.23 1.14 -5.50
C GLU A 128 14.12 2.04 -6.02
N LEU A 129 13.45 1.63 -7.08
CA LEU A 129 12.32 2.36 -7.65
C LEU A 129 11.16 2.44 -6.67
N GLN A 130 10.82 1.35 -6.00
CA GLN A 130 9.74 1.33 -5.02
C GLN A 130 10.00 2.30 -3.87
N MET A 131 11.24 2.39 -3.36
CA MET A 131 11.61 3.34 -2.31
C MET A 131 11.53 4.79 -2.80
N VAL A 132 11.87 5.07 -4.05
CA VAL A 132 11.69 6.41 -4.66
C VAL A 132 10.20 6.75 -4.78
N LEU A 133 9.34 5.79 -5.14
CA LEU A 133 7.89 6.00 -5.21
C LEU A 133 7.27 6.24 -3.82
N ILE A 134 7.78 5.58 -2.79
CA ILE A 134 7.39 5.85 -1.39
C ILE A 134 7.82 7.28 -1.01
N ALA A 135 9.05 7.70 -1.29
CA ALA A 135 9.51 9.06 -1.02
C ALA A 135 8.65 10.11 -1.76
N ARG A 136 8.29 9.85 -3.03
CA ARG A 136 7.35 10.67 -3.80
C ARG A 136 5.99 10.80 -3.13
N ALA A 137 5.48 9.71 -2.57
CA ALA A 137 4.20 9.72 -1.88
C ALA A 137 4.24 10.51 -0.57
N LEU A 138 5.37 10.46 0.14
CA LEU A 138 5.56 11.08 1.45
C LEU A 138 5.87 12.58 1.41
N ILE A 139 6.33 13.14 0.28
CA ILE A 139 6.76 14.54 0.20
C ILE A 139 5.65 15.56 0.52
N ASN A 140 4.38 15.14 0.45
CA ASN A 140 3.23 15.95 0.83
C ASN A 140 2.75 15.72 2.26
N GLU A 141 3.48 14.95 3.06
CA GLU A 141 3.13 14.60 4.44
C GLU A 141 1.69 14.07 4.56
N PRO A 142 1.33 13.02 3.81
CA PRO A 142 -0.03 12.49 3.81
C PRO A 142 -0.40 11.89 5.16
N GLN A 143 -1.71 11.83 5.47
CA GLN A 143 -2.21 11.10 6.64
C GLN A 143 -2.45 9.62 6.32
N LEU A 144 -2.64 9.28 5.05
CA LEU A 144 -2.89 7.93 4.57
C LEU A 144 -2.07 7.66 3.30
N ILE A 145 -1.32 6.57 3.32
CA ILE A 145 -0.69 6.03 2.12
C ILE A 145 -1.44 4.77 1.67
N ILE A 146 -1.59 4.63 0.35
CA ILE A 146 -2.19 3.46 -0.26
C ILE A 146 -1.17 2.85 -1.21
N LEU A 147 -0.85 1.57 -0.99
CA LEU A 147 0.12 0.83 -1.76
C LEU A 147 -0.57 -0.33 -2.49
N ASP A 148 -0.45 -0.34 -3.80
CA ASP A 148 -1.03 -1.39 -4.64
C ASP A 148 0.08 -2.37 -5.04
N GLU A 149 0.12 -3.53 -4.36
CA GLU A 149 1.11 -4.60 -4.53
C GLU A 149 2.57 -4.11 -4.44
N PRO A 150 2.97 -3.42 -3.36
CA PRO A 150 4.27 -2.74 -3.26
C PRO A 150 5.48 -3.69 -3.27
N GLU A 151 5.28 -4.96 -2.97
CA GLU A 151 6.31 -6.00 -2.90
C GLU A 151 6.43 -6.85 -4.17
N THR A 152 5.53 -6.66 -5.14
CA THR A 152 5.50 -7.49 -6.35
C THR A 152 6.73 -7.28 -7.22
N GLY A 153 7.37 -8.38 -7.61
CA GLY A 153 8.58 -8.36 -8.44
C GLY A 153 9.86 -7.98 -7.68
N LEU A 154 9.81 -7.83 -6.37
CA LEU A 154 10.98 -7.57 -5.54
C LEU A 154 11.59 -8.89 -5.04
N ASP A 155 12.92 -8.90 -4.86
CA ASP A 155 13.61 -9.94 -4.10
C ASP A 155 13.33 -9.83 -2.59
N PHE A 156 13.68 -10.85 -1.81
CA PHE A 156 13.41 -10.91 -0.37
C PHE A 156 13.97 -9.71 0.41
N HIS A 157 15.18 -9.25 0.07
CA HIS A 157 15.81 -8.11 0.74
C HIS A 157 14.96 -6.84 0.53
N ASN A 158 14.59 -6.57 -0.70
CA ASN A 158 13.81 -5.40 -1.05
C ASN A 158 12.36 -5.48 -0.55
N GLN A 159 11.76 -6.68 -0.49
CA GLN A 159 10.44 -6.88 0.14
C GLN A 159 10.49 -6.49 1.61
N ILE A 160 11.47 -6.97 2.37
CA ILE A 160 11.64 -6.64 3.79
C ILE A 160 11.83 -5.14 3.97
N LEU A 161 12.70 -4.49 3.16
CA LEU A 161 12.92 -3.04 3.23
C LEU A 161 11.63 -2.24 3.04
N VAL A 162 10.80 -2.60 2.06
CA VAL A 162 9.54 -1.91 1.79
C VAL A 162 8.54 -2.13 2.94
N LEU A 163 8.41 -3.36 3.43
CA LEU A 163 7.49 -3.70 4.50
C LEU A 163 7.89 -3.02 5.83
N ASP A 164 9.17 -3.02 6.17
CA ASP A 164 9.70 -2.33 7.36
C ASP A 164 9.49 -0.81 7.25
N MET A 165 9.66 -0.24 6.05
CA MET A 165 9.37 1.17 5.81
C MET A 165 7.90 1.47 6.07
N VAL A 166 6.96 0.69 5.52
CA VAL A 166 5.52 0.88 5.75
C VAL A 166 5.19 0.78 7.23
N LYS A 167 5.75 -0.21 7.93
CA LYS A 167 5.56 -0.40 9.37
C LYS A 167 6.06 0.79 10.19
N ARG A 168 7.26 1.29 9.89
CA ARG A 168 7.82 2.48 10.54
C ARG A 168 6.94 3.71 10.33
N LEU A 169 6.52 3.97 9.09
CA LEU A 169 5.67 5.11 8.76
C LEU A 169 4.35 5.08 9.52
N SER A 170 3.78 3.89 9.69
CA SER A 170 2.51 3.73 10.39
C SER A 170 2.68 3.83 11.91
N HIS A 171 3.49 2.96 12.50
CA HIS A 171 3.54 2.81 13.95
C HIS A 171 4.39 3.87 14.64
N GLU A 172 5.41 4.45 13.97
CA GLU A 172 6.29 5.45 14.58
C GLU A 172 5.92 6.88 14.15
N GLU A 173 5.46 7.07 12.90
CA GLU A 173 5.15 8.40 12.36
C GLU A 173 3.63 8.69 12.32
N GLY A 174 2.78 7.69 12.63
CA GLY A 174 1.32 7.84 12.69
C GLY A 174 0.64 8.04 11.34
N ILE A 175 1.31 7.67 10.24
CA ILE A 175 0.73 7.69 8.88
C ILE A 175 0.01 6.37 8.66
N SER A 176 -1.32 6.40 8.50
CA SER A 176 -2.07 5.18 8.21
C SER A 176 -1.69 4.60 6.86
N ALA A 177 -1.79 3.27 6.71
CA ALA A 177 -1.50 2.62 5.45
C ALA A 177 -2.59 1.63 5.03
N ILE A 178 -2.92 1.60 3.74
CA ILE A 178 -3.69 0.51 3.13
C ILE A 178 -2.78 -0.17 2.12
N MET A 179 -2.55 -1.47 2.31
CA MET A 179 -1.70 -2.26 1.43
C MET A 179 -2.54 -3.34 0.74
N ASN A 180 -2.69 -3.23 -0.58
CA ASN A 180 -3.22 -4.33 -1.38
C ASN A 180 -2.09 -5.33 -1.63
N THR A 181 -2.28 -6.59 -1.29
CA THR A 181 -1.29 -7.65 -1.49
C THR A 181 -1.96 -8.99 -1.80
N HIS A 182 -1.24 -9.84 -2.48
CA HIS A 182 -1.61 -11.24 -2.67
C HIS A 182 -0.70 -12.20 -1.89
N TYR A 183 0.15 -11.67 -1.00
CA TYR A 183 1.03 -12.43 -0.12
C TYR A 183 0.53 -12.38 1.33
N PRO A 184 -0.23 -13.41 1.80
CA PRO A 184 -0.76 -13.41 3.16
C PRO A 184 0.32 -13.35 4.24
N THR A 185 1.51 -13.94 4.00
CA THR A 185 2.64 -13.86 4.94
C THR A 185 3.13 -12.43 5.14
N ASN A 186 3.21 -11.63 4.05
CA ASN A 186 3.61 -10.22 4.13
C ASN A 186 2.58 -9.40 4.92
N ALA A 187 1.30 -9.60 4.62
CA ALA A 187 0.22 -8.97 5.38
C ALA A 187 0.30 -9.32 6.88
N MET A 188 0.48 -10.60 7.20
CA MET A 188 0.59 -11.08 8.58
C MET A 188 1.77 -10.45 9.33
N SER A 189 2.84 -10.09 8.64
CA SER A 189 4.04 -9.51 9.26
C SER A 189 3.92 -8.03 9.61
N VAL A 190 3.02 -7.28 8.93
CA VAL A 190 3.01 -5.81 9.05
C VAL A 190 1.65 -5.22 9.39
N SER A 191 0.53 -5.85 9.01
CA SER A 191 -0.79 -5.24 9.16
C SER A 191 -1.41 -5.47 10.53
N ASP A 192 -2.15 -4.47 11.01
CA ASP A 192 -2.96 -4.51 12.23
C ASP A 192 -4.30 -5.16 11.94
N GLU A 193 -4.90 -4.81 10.80
CA GLU A 193 -6.19 -5.32 10.32
C GLU A 193 -6.04 -5.89 8.92
N ALA A 194 -6.89 -6.85 8.60
CA ALA A 194 -6.96 -7.45 7.28
C ALA A 194 -8.39 -7.47 6.75
N PHE A 195 -8.53 -7.24 5.46
CA PHE A 195 -9.74 -7.46 4.69
C PHE A 195 -9.43 -8.48 3.60
N MET A 196 -10.05 -9.65 3.65
CA MET A 196 -9.78 -10.73 2.71
C MET A 196 -11.05 -11.13 1.96
N MET A 197 -10.96 -11.20 0.63
CA MET A 197 -12.07 -11.55 -0.29
C MET A 197 -11.86 -12.92 -0.92
N ASN A 198 -12.96 -13.64 -1.18
CA ASN A 198 -12.95 -14.89 -1.93
C ASN A 198 -13.82 -14.84 -3.19
N HIS A 199 -13.67 -15.83 -4.06
CA HIS A 199 -14.42 -15.93 -5.32
C HIS A 199 -15.93 -16.09 -5.15
N LYS A 200 -16.42 -16.49 -3.97
CA LYS A 200 -17.84 -16.65 -3.66
C LYS A 200 -18.52 -15.34 -3.23
N GLY A 201 -17.77 -14.23 -3.24
CA GLY A 201 -18.26 -12.91 -2.80
C GLY A 201 -18.33 -12.75 -1.29
N HIS A 202 -17.78 -13.69 -0.52
CA HIS A 202 -17.63 -13.54 0.92
C HIS A 202 -16.35 -12.77 1.22
N PHE A 203 -16.33 -12.07 2.35
CA PHE A 203 -15.16 -11.39 2.85
C PHE A 203 -15.03 -11.59 4.37
N PHE A 204 -13.80 -11.48 4.82
CA PHE A 204 -13.44 -11.49 6.24
C PHE A 204 -12.78 -10.15 6.55
N TYR A 205 -13.14 -9.52 7.67
CA TYR A 205 -12.54 -8.25 8.11
C TYR A 205 -12.38 -8.24 9.62
N GLY A 206 -11.26 -7.74 10.10
CA GLY A 206 -10.93 -7.62 11.52
C GLY A 206 -9.42 -7.62 11.78
N PRO A 207 -9.00 -7.87 13.03
CA PRO A 207 -7.60 -8.04 13.39
C PRO A 207 -6.92 -9.07 12.50
N THR A 208 -5.71 -8.76 12.03
CA THR A 208 -4.98 -9.62 11.08
C THR A 208 -4.85 -11.06 11.54
N ALA A 209 -4.59 -11.27 12.84
CA ALA A 209 -4.44 -12.61 13.40
C ALA A 209 -5.74 -13.45 13.39
N GLU A 210 -6.91 -12.80 13.40
CA GLU A 210 -8.23 -13.45 13.35
C GLU A 210 -8.70 -13.68 11.91
N VAL A 211 -8.29 -12.82 10.99
CA VAL A 211 -8.66 -12.93 9.57
C VAL A 211 -7.76 -13.93 8.84
N LEU A 212 -6.44 -13.89 9.06
CA LEU A 212 -5.46 -14.73 8.37
C LEU A 212 -5.28 -16.09 9.06
N THR A 213 -6.36 -16.87 9.13
CA THR A 213 -6.36 -18.25 9.62
C THR A 213 -6.18 -19.24 8.47
N GLU A 214 -5.78 -20.48 8.79
CA GLU A 214 -5.69 -21.57 7.81
C GLU A 214 -6.99 -21.77 7.04
N GLU A 215 -8.11 -21.73 7.75
CA GLU A 215 -9.44 -21.91 7.17
C GLU A 215 -9.80 -20.79 6.19
N ASN A 216 -9.69 -19.54 6.63
CA ASN A 216 -10.06 -18.37 5.81
C ASN A 216 -9.16 -18.23 4.58
N ILE A 217 -7.85 -18.47 4.72
CA ILE A 217 -6.91 -18.44 3.61
C ILE A 217 -7.22 -19.57 2.62
N SER A 218 -7.46 -20.79 3.13
CA SER A 218 -7.81 -21.93 2.29
C SER A 218 -9.08 -21.69 1.49
N GLN A 219 -10.10 -21.11 2.11
CA GLN A 219 -11.37 -20.76 1.44
C GLN A 219 -11.23 -19.63 0.43
N SER A 220 -10.26 -18.71 0.64
CA SER A 220 -10.11 -17.52 -0.22
C SER A 220 -9.22 -17.76 -1.41
N PHE A 221 -8.21 -18.63 -1.27
CA PHE A 221 -7.18 -18.85 -2.29
C PHE A 221 -7.24 -20.25 -2.92
N ASP A 222 -8.20 -21.10 -2.52
CA ASP A 222 -8.36 -22.49 -2.99
C ASP A 222 -7.10 -23.35 -2.76
N VAL A 223 -6.39 -23.11 -1.64
CA VAL A 223 -5.18 -23.81 -1.25
C VAL A 223 -5.22 -24.23 0.20
N ARG A 224 -4.71 -25.40 0.52
CA ARG A 224 -4.45 -25.79 1.90
C ARG A 224 -3.16 -25.16 2.36
N VAL A 225 -3.20 -24.43 3.46
CA VAL A 225 -2.04 -23.81 4.09
C VAL A 225 -1.88 -24.30 5.53
N LEU A 226 -0.69 -24.14 6.07
CA LEU A 226 -0.38 -24.25 7.48
C LEU A 226 0.08 -22.88 7.98
N VAL A 227 -0.43 -22.46 9.14
CA VAL A 227 0.08 -21.28 9.85
C VAL A 227 1.03 -21.78 10.92
N SER A 228 2.29 -21.35 10.85
CA SER A 228 3.34 -21.76 11.76
C SER A 228 3.83 -20.57 12.59
N ASP A 229 3.91 -20.75 13.91
CA ASP A 229 4.55 -19.80 14.81
C ASP A 229 6.01 -20.24 15.01
N LEU A 230 6.94 -19.44 14.52
CA LEU A 230 8.37 -19.63 14.63
C LEU A 230 8.95 -18.64 15.65
N VAL A 231 10.05 -19.01 16.28
CA VAL A 231 10.76 -18.11 17.18
C VAL A 231 12.15 -17.88 16.62
N ASP A 232 12.46 -16.63 16.29
CA ASP A 232 13.80 -16.18 15.89
C ASP A 232 14.31 -15.13 16.86
N ASN A 233 15.41 -15.42 17.54
CA ASN A 233 16.04 -14.52 18.53
C ASN A 233 15.06 -13.93 19.56
N GLY A 234 14.08 -14.75 20.04
CA GLY A 234 13.04 -14.34 20.99
C GLY A 234 11.87 -13.56 20.37
N ARG A 235 11.85 -13.36 19.06
CA ARG A 235 10.73 -12.76 18.32
C ARG A 235 9.83 -13.86 17.79
N HIS A 236 8.54 -13.74 18.00
CA HIS A 236 7.54 -14.60 17.36
C HIS A 236 7.33 -14.15 15.92
N VAL A 237 7.53 -15.07 14.98
CA VAL A 237 7.33 -14.86 13.54
C VAL A 237 6.27 -15.84 13.09
N ARG A 238 5.13 -15.34 12.63
CA ARG A 238 4.11 -16.16 11.99
C ARG A 238 4.39 -16.26 10.50
N SER A 239 4.31 -17.48 9.98
CA SER A 239 4.49 -17.76 8.55
C SER A 239 3.34 -18.61 8.04
N ILE A 240 2.96 -18.36 6.79
CA ILE A 240 1.92 -19.13 6.09
C ILE A 240 2.61 -19.97 5.03
N ILE A 241 2.47 -21.28 5.14
CA ILE A 241 3.11 -22.27 4.29
C ILE A 241 2.06 -22.91 3.41
N PRO A 242 2.05 -22.67 2.08
CA PRO A 242 1.16 -23.38 1.17
C PRO A 242 1.59 -24.86 1.06
N VAL A 243 0.63 -25.77 1.17
CA VAL A 243 0.89 -27.22 1.22
C VAL A 243 0.36 -27.94 0.00
N ALA A 244 -0.87 -27.64 -0.43
CA ALA A 244 -1.53 -28.31 -1.54
C ALA A 244 -2.69 -27.46 -2.09
N LEU A 245 -3.15 -27.74 -3.30
CA LEU A 245 -4.44 -27.24 -3.76
C LEU A 245 -5.56 -27.92 -2.97
N THR A 246 -6.63 -27.19 -2.67
CA THR A 246 -7.86 -27.82 -2.17
C THR A 246 -8.49 -28.59 -3.33
N ALA A 247 -8.84 -29.86 -3.11
CA ALA A 247 -9.59 -30.63 -4.11
C ALA A 247 -10.94 -29.94 -4.37
N ASN A 248 -11.23 -29.68 -5.63
CA ASN A 248 -12.55 -29.24 -6.08
C ASN A 248 -13.60 -30.31 -5.85
#